data_f3470b23a19ab72b3c2270933e8f8dd2
#
_entry.id   f3470b23a19ab72b3c2270933e8f8dd2
#
_cell.length_a   1.000
_cell.length_b   1.000
_cell.length_c   1.000
_cell.angle_alpha   90.00
_cell.angle_beta   90.00
_cell.angle_gamma   90.00
#
_symmetry.space_group_name_H-M   'P 1'
#
loop_
_entity.id
_entity.type
_entity.pdbx_description
1 polymer ?
#
loop_
_entity_poly.entity_id
_entity_poly.type
_entity_poly.pdbx_seq_one_letter_code
_entity_poly.pdbx_strand_id
1 'polypeptide(L)'
;MVTDATTETSPLGIERNVGNFAYPETHVHDAGTGLTEMTVHYISNIKNDPDWVREFRLNALRTFLSKPMPTHWASKDLEAIVFDNIRYYLSSGTQAKRSWEDVPEDVKRTFERLGIPEQERKFLAGVEAQFDSEAVYSNIKKAVGEQGVIFVGSAEGLKDYPEIFRKWFGKVIPTGDNKFSALNSAVFSGGSFIYVPPGVKVKHPLQAYFRINAENFGQFERTLIICDEGSELTYMEGCTAPKFNTATLHSAVVELVALKGAKIQYITVQNWSANVFNLVTKRGLAHEDAEVKWIDCNIGSRLTMKYPGVVMKGRRARGEVLSIALASDGQHQDTGAKMVHAADETTSNIISKSISIGKGRATYRGLVHIPKHLKNCKNNTECDALLINANSRTDTYPAITVRGTGNAVQHEASVSQVSAEQIFYMQQRGLTEAQAVSLSVNGFVNDLVRQFPMEYSVELKRLIELEMEGSVG
;
A
#
# COMPACT_ATOMS: atom_id res chain seq x y z
N MET A 1 -4.71 31.47 -4.02
CA MET A 1 -3.43 32.00 -3.50
C MET A 1 -2.55 30.80 -3.25
N VAL A 2 -1.45 30.67 -4.00
CA VAL A 2 -0.43 29.67 -3.74
C VAL A 2 0.27 30.08 -2.45
N THR A 3 0.02 29.38 -1.38
CA THR A 3 0.90 29.50 -0.22
C THR A 3 2.20 28.80 -0.59
N ASP A 4 3.17 29.56 -1.09
CA ASP A 4 4.55 29.12 -1.13
C ASP A 4 4.98 28.89 0.33
N ALA A 5 4.85 27.64 0.76
CA ALA A 5 5.43 27.23 2.02
C ALA A 5 6.94 27.39 1.85
N THR A 6 7.51 28.33 2.59
CA THR A 6 8.96 28.50 2.73
C THR A 6 9.55 27.10 2.96
N THR A 7 10.50 26.71 2.15
CA THR A 7 11.27 25.46 2.30
C THR A 7 11.95 25.48 3.67
N GLU A 8 11.27 24.95 4.68
CA GLU A 8 11.90 24.70 5.97
C GLU A 8 12.82 23.49 5.81
N THR A 9 14.10 23.73 5.86
CA THR A 9 15.09 22.65 5.95
C THR A 9 15.25 22.21 7.40
N SER A 10 15.36 20.91 7.60
CA SER A 10 15.68 20.32 8.89
C SER A 10 17.09 20.69 9.34
N PRO A 11 17.45 20.51 10.64
CA PRO A 11 18.84 20.64 11.12
C PRO A 11 19.84 19.73 10.38
N LEU A 12 19.34 18.67 9.71
CA LEU A 12 20.15 17.80 8.83
C LEU A 12 20.21 18.29 7.38
N GLY A 13 19.61 19.47 7.06
CA GLY A 13 19.58 20.02 5.71
C GLY A 13 18.54 19.36 4.78
N ILE A 14 17.60 18.60 5.33
CA ILE A 14 16.57 17.88 4.57
C ILE A 14 15.31 18.76 4.45
N GLU A 15 14.70 18.83 3.30
CA GLU A 15 13.44 19.55 3.07
C GLU A 15 12.27 18.90 3.85
N ARG A 16 11.68 19.64 4.83
CA ARG A 16 10.63 19.13 5.73
C ARG A 16 9.27 18.96 5.07
N ASN A 17 9.00 19.65 3.98
CA ASN A 17 7.68 19.72 3.35
C ASN A 17 7.52 18.84 2.12
N VAL A 18 8.28 17.76 2.01
CA VAL A 18 8.15 16.80 0.90
C VAL A 18 6.74 16.22 0.90
N GLY A 19 5.98 16.50 -0.16
CA GLY A 19 4.61 16.02 -0.31
C GLY A 19 3.51 16.90 0.32
N ASN A 20 3.84 17.87 1.18
CA ASN A 20 2.84 18.76 1.79
C ASN A 20 2.55 20.00 0.91
N PHE A 21 2.02 19.79 -0.27
CA PHE A 21 1.56 20.84 -1.18
C PHE A 21 0.36 20.35 -1.98
N ALA A 22 -0.54 21.25 -2.37
CA ALA A 22 -1.65 21.01 -3.27
C ALA A 22 -1.74 22.13 -4.29
N TYR A 23 -2.02 21.80 -5.54
CA TYR A 23 -2.29 22.78 -6.59
C TYR A 23 -3.79 22.86 -6.85
N PRO A 24 -4.35 24.06 -7.09
CA PRO A 24 -5.74 24.19 -7.50
C PRO A 24 -5.98 23.44 -8.80
N GLU A 25 -7.00 22.63 -8.84
CA GLU A 25 -7.42 21.89 -10.03
C GLU A 25 -8.86 22.20 -10.40
N THR A 26 -9.15 22.11 -11.70
CA THR A 26 -10.51 22.17 -12.22
C THR A 26 -11.02 20.75 -12.39
N HIS A 27 -11.95 20.33 -11.54
CA HIS A 27 -12.63 19.05 -11.71
C HIS A 27 -13.81 19.21 -12.67
N VAL A 28 -13.86 18.34 -13.69
CA VAL A 28 -14.96 18.26 -14.67
C VAL A 28 -16.05 17.31 -14.17
N HIS A 29 -15.66 16.28 -13.46
CA HIS A 29 -16.57 15.29 -12.91
C HIS A 29 -16.45 15.24 -11.39
N ASP A 30 -17.57 15.39 -10.69
CA ASP A 30 -17.69 15.30 -9.23
C ASP A 30 -18.97 14.54 -8.91
N ALA A 31 -18.86 13.43 -8.19
CA ALA A 31 -20.01 12.64 -7.73
C ALA A 31 -20.73 13.28 -6.52
N GLY A 32 -20.22 14.39 -6.00
CA GLY A 32 -20.69 15.00 -4.77
C GLY A 32 -20.25 14.22 -3.53
N THR A 33 -20.78 14.62 -2.37
CA THR A 33 -20.53 13.96 -1.08
C THR A 33 -21.58 12.90 -0.79
N GLY A 34 -21.19 11.90 0.02
CA GLY A 34 -22.07 10.82 0.46
C GLY A 34 -22.09 9.60 -0.47
N LEU A 35 -22.31 8.43 0.13
CA LEU A 35 -22.30 7.15 -0.58
C LEU A 35 -23.71 6.59 -0.70
N THR A 36 -24.29 6.70 -1.89
CA THR A 36 -25.63 6.24 -2.24
C THR A 36 -25.63 5.39 -3.51
N GLU A 37 -26.75 4.76 -3.87
CA GLU A 37 -26.89 4.12 -5.17
C GLU A 37 -26.71 5.12 -6.34
N MET A 38 -27.12 6.37 -6.17
CA MET A 38 -26.91 7.43 -7.17
C MET A 38 -25.42 7.71 -7.40
N THR A 39 -24.63 7.77 -6.31
CA THR A 39 -23.15 7.91 -6.38
C THR A 39 -22.54 6.77 -7.19
N VAL A 40 -22.96 5.53 -6.93
CA VAL A 40 -22.49 4.33 -7.65
C VAL A 40 -22.90 4.37 -9.13
N HIS A 41 -24.14 4.71 -9.43
CA HIS A 41 -24.60 4.87 -10.82
C HIS A 41 -23.85 5.98 -11.56
N TYR A 42 -23.59 7.11 -10.91
CA TYR A 42 -22.81 8.21 -11.49
C TYR A 42 -21.41 7.74 -11.90
N ILE A 43 -20.67 7.09 -10.97
CA ILE A 43 -19.33 6.54 -11.25
C ILE A 43 -19.40 5.52 -12.40
N SER A 44 -20.34 4.58 -12.34
CA SER A 44 -20.51 3.54 -13.36
C SER A 44 -20.80 4.09 -14.74
N ASN A 45 -21.59 5.18 -14.83
CA ASN A 45 -21.90 5.84 -16.10
C ASN A 45 -20.68 6.58 -16.67
N ILE A 46 -19.95 7.35 -15.84
CA ILE A 46 -18.72 8.05 -16.26
C ILE A 46 -17.66 7.06 -16.76
N LYS A 47 -17.51 5.90 -16.08
CA LYS A 47 -16.56 4.85 -16.44
C LYS A 47 -17.03 4.00 -17.62
N ASN A 48 -18.29 4.15 -18.08
CA ASN A 48 -18.91 3.28 -19.06
C ASN A 48 -18.81 1.79 -18.68
N ASP A 49 -19.07 1.49 -17.42
CA ASP A 49 -18.97 0.14 -16.89
C ASP A 49 -19.96 -0.80 -17.62
N PRO A 50 -19.54 -2.03 -17.97
CA PRO A 50 -20.48 -3.06 -18.42
C PRO A 50 -21.42 -3.47 -17.29
N ASP A 51 -22.59 -4.03 -17.63
CA ASP A 51 -23.66 -4.35 -16.67
C ASP A 51 -23.19 -5.21 -15.49
N TRP A 52 -22.31 -6.18 -15.73
CA TRP A 52 -21.77 -7.02 -14.65
C TRP A 52 -20.91 -6.24 -13.64
N VAL A 53 -20.21 -5.17 -14.06
CA VAL A 53 -19.44 -4.29 -13.15
C VAL A 53 -20.38 -3.40 -12.37
N ARG A 54 -21.41 -2.86 -13.04
CA ARG A 54 -22.45 -2.07 -12.35
C ARG A 54 -23.15 -2.87 -11.27
N GLU A 55 -23.52 -4.11 -11.58
CA GLU A 55 -24.12 -5.01 -10.60
C GLU A 55 -23.16 -5.37 -9.47
N PHE A 56 -21.87 -5.62 -9.78
CA PHE A 56 -20.82 -5.85 -8.79
C PHE A 56 -20.71 -4.67 -7.82
N ARG A 57 -20.72 -3.42 -8.31
CA ARG A 57 -20.68 -2.21 -7.48
C ARG A 57 -21.91 -2.09 -6.58
N LEU A 58 -23.10 -2.28 -7.09
CA LEU A 58 -24.33 -2.19 -6.31
C LEU A 58 -24.42 -3.27 -5.23
N ASN A 59 -24.01 -4.50 -5.52
CA ASN A 59 -23.90 -5.58 -4.55
C ASN A 59 -22.86 -5.26 -3.46
N ALA A 60 -21.75 -4.63 -3.84
CA ALA A 60 -20.74 -4.17 -2.90
C ALA A 60 -21.25 -3.05 -2.00
N LEU A 61 -22.02 -2.10 -2.53
CA LEU A 61 -22.66 -1.05 -1.72
C LEU A 61 -23.59 -1.65 -0.67
N ARG A 62 -24.47 -2.59 -1.06
CA ARG A 62 -25.38 -3.29 -0.11
C ARG A 62 -24.57 -4.02 0.98
N THR A 63 -23.46 -4.65 0.59
CA THR A 63 -22.55 -5.33 1.52
C THR A 63 -21.89 -4.34 2.49
N PHE A 64 -21.43 -3.20 1.99
CA PHE A 64 -20.84 -2.14 2.82
C PHE A 64 -21.85 -1.62 3.86
N LEU A 65 -23.06 -1.32 3.44
CA LEU A 65 -24.10 -0.80 4.31
C LEU A 65 -24.52 -1.82 5.40
N SER A 66 -24.56 -3.11 5.06
CA SER A 66 -24.95 -4.19 5.98
C SER A 66 -23.85 -4.55 7.00
N LYS A 67 -22.57 -4.35 6.69
CA LYS A 67 -21.47 -4.70 7.58
C LYS A 67 -21.27 -3.62 8.66
N PRO A 68 -21.19 -3.99 9.95
CA PRO A 68 -20.88 -3.04 11.00
C PRO A 68 -19.43 -2.53 10.88
N MET A 69 -19.16 -1.37 11.49
CA MET A 69 -17.79 -0.90 11.69
C MET A 69 -17.05 -1.87 12.62
N PRO A 70 -15.79 -2.24 12.30
CA PRO A 70 -15.04 -3.24 13.06
C PRO A 70 -14.42 -2.70 14.37
N THR A 71 -15.03 -1.72 15.01
CA THR A 71 -14.52 -1.03 16.22
C THR A 71 -14.42 -1.94 17.45
N HIS A 72 -15.07 -3.11 17.41
CA HIS A 72 -15.00 -4.11 18.49
C HIS A 72 -13.65 -4.86 18.55
N TRP A 73 -12.85 -4.83 17.49
CA TRP A 73 -11.51 -5.43 17.46
C TRP A 73 -10.43 -4.50 16.89
N ALA A 74 -10.82 -3.51 16.08
CA ALA A 74 -9.92 -2.52 15.48
C ALA A 74 -9.91 -1.22 16.33
N SER A 75 -9.29 -0.18 15.79
CA SER A 75 -9.22 1.12 16.43
C SER A 75 -10.59 1.80 16.51
N LYS A 76 -10.88 2.43 17.64
CA LYS A 76 -12.04 3.34 17.78
C LYS A 76 -11.91 4.61 16.93
N ASP A 77 -10.71 4.94 16.43
CA ASP A 77 -10.52 6.06 15.51
C ASP A 77 -11.36 5.93 14.25
N LEU A 78 -11.77 4.71 13.87
CA LEU A 78 -12.70 4.47 12.78
C LEU A 78 -14.05 5.19 12.93
N GLU A 79 -14.48 5.49 14.14
CA GLU A 79 -15.73 6.21 14.44
C GLU A 79 -15.66 7.69 13.99
N ALA A 80 -14.46 8.22 13.80
CA ALA A 80 -14.27 9.58 13.29
C ALA A 80 -14.45 9.70 11.76
N ILE A 81 -14.65 8.60 11.04
CA ILE A 81 -14.90 8.62 9.61
C ILE A 81 -16.38 8.95 9.37
N VAL A 82 -16.63 10.13 8.81
CA VAL A 82 -17.98 10.56 8.42
C VAL A 82 -18.16 10.32 6.92
N PHE A 83 -18.69 9.15 6.56
CA PHE A 83 -18.84 8.72 5.16
C PHE A 83 -19.70 9.67 4.33
N ASP A 84 -20.66 10.36 4.92
CA ASP A 84 -21.54 11.31 4.23
C ASP A 84 -20.82 12.60 3.80
N ASN A 85 -19.66 12.90 4.37
CA ASN A 85 -18.86 14.09 4.03
C ASN A 85 -17.77 13.79 3.00
N ILE A 86 -17.59 12.54 2.60
CA ILE A 86 -16.55 12.13 1.65
C ILE A 86 -17.06 12.25 0.22
N ARG A 87 -16.22 12.82 -0.66
CA ARG A 87 -16.39 12.76 -2.12
C ARG A 87 -15.79 11.46 -2.63
N TYR A 88 -16.59 10.70 -3.36
CA TYR A 88 -16.20 9.35 -3.79
C TYR A 88 -15.63 9.28 -5.20
N TYR A 89 -15.72 10.36 -5.94
CA TYR A 89 -15.14 10.45 -7.28
C TYR A 89 -14.91 11.91 -7.67
N LEU A 90 -13.70 12.22 -8.07
CA LEU A 90 -13.27 13.48 -8.65
C LEU A 90 -12.37 13.23 -9.85
N SER A 91 -12.61 13.92 -10.97
CA SER A 91 -11.77 13.79 -12.15
C SER A 91 -11.68 15.10 -12.91
N SER A 92 -10.50 15.43 -13.42
CA SER A 92 -10.26 16.53 -14.35
C SER A 92 -10.77 16.24 -15.76
N GLY A 93 -11.30 15.04 -16.02
CA GLY A 93 -11.71 14.60 -17.36
C GLY A 93 -10.53 14.33 -18.32
N THR A 94 -9.31 14.39 -17.83
CA THR A 94 -8.11 14.17 -18.63
C THR A 94 -7.87 12.68 -18.82
N GLN A 95 -7.80 12.22 -20.09
CA GLN A 95 -7.37 10.85 -20.39
C GLN A 95 -5.86 10.69 -20.11
N ALA A 96 -5.46 9.49 -19.67
CA ALA A 96 -4.06 9.17 -19.42
C ALA A 96 -3.20 9.42 -20.66
N LYS A 97 -2.13 10.20 -20.52
CA LYS A 97 -1.17 10.49 -21.57
C LYS A 97 -0.14 9.38 -21.67
N ARG A 98 0.36 9.14 -22.88
CA ARG A 98 1.39 8.12 -23.15
C ARG A 98 2.80 8.73 -23.24
N SER A 99 2.90 10.03 -23.46
CA SER A 99 4.16 10.78 -23.42
C SER A 99 4.14 11.75 -22.24
N TRP A 100 5.29 11.87 -21.56
CA TRP A 100 5.44 12.82 -20.45
C TRP A 100 5.33 14.28 -20.92
N GLU A 101 5.72 14.55 -22.15
CA GLU A 101 5.60 15.89 -22.75
C GLU A 101 4.15 16.35 -22.83
N ASP A 102 3.20 15.44 -23.00
CA ASP A 102 1.77 15.72 -23.15
C ASP A 102 1.03 15.81 -21.80
N VAL A 103 1.69 15.51 -20.68
CA VAL A 103 1.11 15.64 -19.34
C VAL A 103 0.95 17.12 -18.98
N PRO A 104 -0.18 17.55 -18.37
CA PRO A 104 -0.35 18.93 -17.92
C PRO A 104 0.76 19.40 -16.98
N GLU A 105 1.16 20.67 -17.10
CA GLU A 105 2.34 21.21 -16.41
C GLU A 105 2.22 21.23 -14.88
N ASP A 106 1.02 21.41 -14.35
CA ASP A 106 0.70 21.33 -12.92
C ASP A 106 0.91 19.91 -12.38
N VAL A 107 0.51 18.89 -13.15
CA VAL A 107 0.74 17.48 -12.83
C VAL A 107 2.24 17.16 -12.90
N LYS A 108 2.95 17.59 -13.96
CA LYS A 108 4.41 17.41 -14.07
C LYS A 108 5.12 17.99 -12.85
N ARG A 109 4.82 19.25 -12.50
CA ARG A 109 5.40 19.96 -11.36
C ARG A 109 5.15 19.22 -10.04
N THR A 110 3.95 18.63 -9.89
CA THR A 110 3.62 17.80 -8.73
C THR A 110 4.56 16.60 -8.62
N PHE A 111 4.75 15.84 -9.68
CA PHE A 111 5.59 14.65 -9.65
C PHE A 111 7.09 14.97 -9.57
N GLU A 112 7.54 16.06 -10.18
CA GLU A 112 8.91 16.55 -10.04
C GLU A 112 9.24 16.96 -8.60
N ARG A 113 8.31 17.66 -7.95
CA ARG A 113 8.46 18.08 -6.54
C ARG A 113 8.42 16.89 -5.57
N LEU A 114 7.72 15.81 -5.91
CA LEU A 114 7.71 14.56 -5.15
C LEU A 114 9.03 13.78 -5.30
N GLY A 115 9.99 14.31 -6.06
CA GLY A 115 11.31 13.70 -6.20
C GLY A 115 11.31 12.46 -7.08
N ILE A 116 10.37 12.38 -8.08
CA ILE A 116 10.45 11.35 -9.11
C ILE A 116 11.50 11.82 -10.12
N PRO A 117 12.78 11.41 -9.99
CA PRO A 117 13.83 11.87 -10.88
C PRO A 117 13.55 11.40 -12.31
N GLU A 118 13.88 12.23 -13.27
CA GLU A 118 13.83 11.84 -14.69
C GLU A 118 14.65 10.57 -14.96
N GLN A 119 15.68 10.31 -14.15
CA GLN A 119 16.51 9.12 -14.22
C GLN A 119 15.78 7.84 -13.78
N GLU A 120 14.90 7.90 -12.77
CA GLU A 120 14.07 6.74 -12.38
C GLU A 120 13.12 6.34 -13.50
N ARG A 121 12.51 7.31 -14.17
CA ARG A 121 11.67 7.07 -15.36
C ARG A 121 12.43 6.35 -16.49
N LYS A 122 13.73 6.58 -16.62
CA LYS A 122 14.58 5.93 -17.63
C LYS A 122 14.93 4.48 -17.28
N PHE A 123 14.98 4.12 -16.01
CA PHE A 123 15.35 2.77 -15.54
C PHE A 123 14.17 1.81 -15.34
N LEU A 124 12.95 2.31 -15.17
CA LEU A 124 11.76 1.49 -14.98
C LEU A 124 11.29 0.83 -16.29
N ALA A 125 10.64 -0.31 -16.19
CA ALA A 125 10.01 -0.99 -17.31
C ALA A 125 8.75 -0.29 -17.80
N GLY A 126 8.06 0.43 -16.90
CA GLY A 126 6.90 1.26 -17.17
C GLY A 126 6.53 2.08 -15.94
N VAL A 127 5.81 3.17 -16.16
CA VAL A 127 5.34 4.10 -15.11
C VAL A 127 3.88 4.43 -15.33
N GLU A 128 3.10 4.46 -14.25
CA GLU A 128 1.73 4.99 -14.20
C GLU A 128 1.68 6.09 -13.14
N ALA A 129 0.97 7.17 -13.43
CA ALA A 129 0.70 8.23 -12.47
C ALA A 129 -0.82 8.45 -12.38
N GLN A 130 -1.35 8.34 -11.17
CA GLN A 130 -2.73 8.61 -10.85
C GLN A 130 -2.85 9.85 -9.98
N PHE A 131 -3.81 10.69 -10.33
CA PHE A 131 -4.14 11.90 -9.62
C PHE A 131 -5.63 11.88 -9.24
N ASP A 132 -5.94 11.97 -7.95
CA ASP A 132 -7.27 11.72 -7.40
C ASP A 132 -7.90 10.42 -7.93
N SER A 133 -8.96 10.45 -8.74
CA SER A 133 -9.68 9.26 -9.21
C SER A 133 -9.19 8.71 -10.55
N GLU A 134 -8.24 9.35 -11.22
CA GLU A 134 -7.90 9.01 -12.62
C GLU A 134 -6.39 8.84 -12.85
N ALA A 135 -6.04 7.88 -13.70
CA ALA A 135 -4.71 7.82 -14.28
C ALA A 135 -4.51 8.99 -15.24
N VAL A 136 -3.46 9.79 -15.03
CA VAL A 136 -3.12 10.96 -15.85
C VAL A 136 -1.94 10.69 -16.78
N TYR A 137 -1.14 9.68 -16.48
CA TYR A 137 -0.02 9.23 -17.28
C TYR A 137 0.16 7.72 -17.16
N SER A 138 0.42 7.04 -18.28
CA SER A 138 0.74 5.62 -18.30
C SER A 138 1.63 5.32 -19.48
N ASN A 139 2.79 4.74 -19.24
CA ASN A 139 3.74 4.35 -20.26
C ASN A 139 4.43 3.03 -19.91
N ILE A 140 4.68 2.22 -20.91
CA ILE A 140 5.46 0.98 -20.80
C ILE A 140 6.55 0.99 -21.86
N LYS A 141 7.78 0.60 -21.50
CA LYS A 141 8.87 0.53 -22.47
C LYS A 141 8.52 -0.43 -23.62
N LYS A 142 8.77 0.00 -24.86
CA LYS A 142 8.46 -0.74 -26.07
C LYS A 142 8.93 -2.20 -26.02
N ALA A 143 10.18 -2.42 -25.60
CA ALA A 143 10.75 -3.77 -25.48
C ALA A 143 10.05 -4.69 -24.50
N VAL A 144 9.31 -4.15 -23.52
CA VAL A 144 8.50 -4.91 -22.55
C VAL A 144 7.11 -5.15 -23.12
N GLY A 145 6.50 -4.15 -23.75
CA GLY A 145 5.22 -4.29 -24.46
C GLY A 145 5.28 -5.28 -25.61
N GLU A 146 6.39 -5.34 -26.36
CA GLU A 146 6.62 -6.31 -27.44
C GLU A 146 6.69 -7.77 -26.94
N GLN A 147 6.95 -8.00 -25.66
CA GLN A 147 6.87 -9.31 -25.01
C GLN A 147 5.43 -9.67 -24.61
N GLY A 148 4.44 -8.82 -24.90
CA GLY A 148 3.05 -9.01 -24.57
C GLY A 148 2.66 -8.62 -23.14
N VAL A 149 3.55 -7.94 -22.41
CA VAL A 149 3.24 -7.40 -21.07
C VAL A 149 2.23 -6.26 -21.20
N ILE A 150 1.16 -6.34 -20.44
CA ILE A 150 0.12 -5.30 -20.34
C ILE A 150 0.35 -4.54 -19.04
N PHE A 151 0.42 -3.21 -19.12
CA PHE A 151 0.43 -2.31 -17.96
C PHE A 151 -0.37 -1.07 -18.29
N VAL A 152 -1.57 -1.00 -17.75
CA VAL A 152 -2.55 0.07 -18.00
C VAL A 152 -3.36 0.31 -16.73
N GLY A 153 -4.09 1.44 -16.68
CA GLY A 153 -5.05 1.68 -15.61
C GLY A 153 -6.19 0.66 -15.63
N SER A 154 -6.78 0.38 -14.45
CA SER A 154 -7.84 -0.61 -14.30
C SER A 154 -9.05 -0.38 -15.21
N ALA A 155 -9.43 0.87 -15.47
CA ALA A 155 -10.54 1.20 -16.39
C ALA A 155 -10.22 0.82 -17.84
N GLU A 156 -8.98 1.06 -18.30
CA GLU A 156 -8.51 0.65 -19.62
C GLU A 156 -8.39 -0.88 -19.70
N GLY A 157 -7.86 -1.52 -18.65
CA GLY A 157 -7.78 -2.98 -18.55
C GLY A 157 -9.13 -3.67 -18.67
N LEU A 158 -10.16 -3.11 -18.02
CA LEU A 158 -11.53 -3.59 -18.10
C LEU A 158 -12.10 -3.48 -19.52
N LYS A 159 -11.80 -2.38 -20.22
CA LYS A 159 -12.30 -2.10 -21.56
C LYS A 159 -11.59 -2.91 -22.63
N ASP A 160 -10.26 -2.94 -22.61
CA ASP A 160 -9.44 -3.46 -23.70
C ASP A 160 -9.08 -4.94 -23.53
N TYR A 161 -9.15 -5.46 -22.28
CA TYR A 161 -8.85 -6.87 -21.93
C TYR A 161 -9.94 -7.52 -21.07
N PRO A 162 -11.23 -7.43 -21.47
CA PRO A 162 -12.38 -7.79 -20.62
C PRO A 162 -12.37 -9.23 -20.17
N GLU A 163 -11.87 -10.17 -20.99
CA GLU A 163 -11.88 -11.61 -20.66
C GLU A 163 -10.90 -11.93 -19.53
N ILE A 164 -9.65 -11.39 -19.60
CA ILE A 164 -8.63 -11.59 -18.56
C ILE A 164 -9.08 -10.90 -17.29
N PHE A 165 -9.58 -9.67 -17.41
CA PHE A 165 -10.05 -8.87 -16.28
C PHE A 165 -11.19 -9.59 -15.55
N ARG A 166 -12.25 -10.01 -16.26
CA ARG A 166 -13.42 -10.70 -15.70
C ARG A 166 -13.08 -12.04 -15.04
N LYS A 167 -12.07 -12.74 -15.54
CA LYS A 167 -11.62 -14.04 -15.00
C LYS A 167 -11.11 -13.90 -13.57
N TRP A 168 -10.41 -12.81 -13.24
CA TRP A 168 -9.68 -12.66 -11.98
C TRP A 168 -10.19 -11.55 -11.06
N PHE A 169 -10.80 -10.51 -11.60
CA PHE A 169 -11.29 -9.37 -10.83
C PHE A 169 -12.30 -9.77 -9.76
N GLY A 170 -12.07 -9.37 -8.52
CA GLY A 170 -12.94 -9.71 -7.38
C GLY A 170 -12.93 -11.18 -6.97
N LYS A 171 -11.99 -11.99 -7.47
CA LYS A 171 -11.89 -13.42 -7.16
C LYS A 171 -10.92 -13.70 -6.00
N VAL A 172 -9.90 -12.92 -5.85
CA VAL A 172 -8.93 -13.01 -4.73
C VAL A 172 -9.48 -12.28 -3.52
N ILE A 173 -10.08 -11.09 -3.73
CA ILE A 173 -10.73 -10.30 -2.69
C ILE A 173 -12.19 -10.05 -3.11
N PRO A 174 -13.13 -10.89 -2.70
CA PRO A 174 -14.55 -10.70 -2.99
C PRO A 174 -15.11 -9.49 -2.21
N THR A 175 -16.23 -8.95 -2.69
CA THR A 175 -16.94 -7.81 -2.07
C THR A 175 -17.29 -8.06 -0.59
N GLY A 176 -17.53 -9.32 -0.23
CA GLY A 176 -17.88 -9.73 1.14
C GLY A 176 -16.70 -9.90 2.10
N ASP A 177 -15.45 -9.69 1.69
CA ASP A 177 -14.27 -9.96 2.51
C ASP A 177 -14.28 -9.14 3.82
N ASN A 178 -14.35 -7.82 3.69
CA ASN A 178 -14.49 -6.91 4.84
C ASN A 178 -15.25 -5.65 4.42
N LYS A 179 -15.57 -4.76 5.40
CA LYS A 179 -16.34 -3.54 5.15
C LYS A 179 -15.64 -2.60 4.15
N PHE A 180 -14.32 -2.45 4.25
CA PHE A 180 -13.56 -1.52 3.41
C PHE A 180 -13.28 -2.07 2.01
N SER A 181 -13.14 -3.39 1.85
CA SER A 181 -13.11 -4.00 0.51
C SER A 181 -14.46 -3.89 -0.19
N ALA A 182 -15.57 -3.94 0.55
CA ALA A 182 -16.90 -3.68 0.02
C ALA A 182 -17.04 -2.22 -0.42
N LEU A 183 -16.58 -1.26 0.40
CA LEU A 183 -16.53 0.15 0.06
C LEU A 183 -15.75 0.39 -1.24
N ASN A 184 -14.51 -0.09 -1.30
CA ASN A 184 -13.70 0.00 -2.52
C ASN A 184 -14.43 -0.61 -3.72
N SER A 185 -14.99 -1.81 -3.58
CA SER A 185 -15.70 -2.49 -4.66
C SER A 185 -16.91 -1.72 -5.19
N ALA A 186 -17.56 -0.88 -4.36
CA ALA A 186 -18.67 -0.05 -4.78
C ALA A 186 -18.22 1.17 -5.60
N VAL A 187 -17.08 1.78 -5.26
CA VAL A 187 -16.68 3.08 -5.79
C VAL A 187 -15.28 3.11 -6.43
N PHE A 188 -14.62 1.97 -6.64
CA PHE A 188 -13.29 1.95 -7.23
C PHE A 188 -13.22 2.75 -8.54
N SER A 189 -12.16 3.53 -8.72
CA SER A 189 -12.05 4.45 -9.85
C SER A 189 -10.65 4.49 -10.47
N GLY A 190 -9.66 3.94 -9.84
CA GLY A 190 -8.29 3.87 -10.35
C GLY A 190 -7.63 2.56 -9.99
N GLY A 191 -6.31 2.55 -10.02
CA GLY A 191 -5.46 1.37 -9.82
C GLY A 191 -4.94 0.80 -11.12
N SER A 192 -3.97 -0.10 -11.03
CA SER A 192 -3.26 -0.67 -12.16
C SER A 192 -3.82 -2.03 -12.56
N PHE A 193 -3.87 -2.29 -13.86
CA PHE A 193 -4.07 -3.61 -14.43
C PHE A 193 -2.79 -4.09 -15.10
N ILE A 194 -2.26 -5.22 -14.63
CA ILE A 194 -1.02 -5.80 -15.15
C ILE A 194 -1.24 -7.28 -15.50
N TYR A 195 -0.82 -7.65 -16.70
CA TYR A 195 -0.71 -9.04 -17.11
C TYR A 195 0.68 -9.30 -17.67
N VAL A 196 1.35 -10.33 -17.15
CA VAL A 196 2.66 -10.79 -17.63
C VAL A 196 2.48 -12.16 -18.25
N PRO A 197 2.74 -12.33 -19.57
CA PRO A 197 2.56 -13.60 -20.28
C PRO A 197 3.45 -14.73 -19.77
N PRO A 198 3.14 -16.00 -20.13
CA PRO A 198 3.92 -17.17 -19.70
C PRO A 198 5.41 -17.04 -20.02
N GLY A 199 6.26 -17.34 -19.04
CA GLY A 199 7.72 -17.38 -19.18
C GLY A 199 8.39 -16.01 -19.28
N VAL A 200 7.65 -14.91 -19.36
CA VAL A 200 8.21 -13.56 -19.47
C VAL A 200 8.74 -13.10 -18.11
N LYS A 201 9.99 -12.64 -18.07
CA LYS A 201 10.65 -12.09 -16.89
C LYS A 201 10.89 -10.61 -17.08
N VAL A 202 10.13 -9.78 -16.37
CA VAL A 202 10.26 -8.32 -16.43
C VAL A 202 11.45 -7.90 -15.58
N LYS A 203 12.58 -7.55 -16.25
CA LYS A 203 13.88 -7.30 -15.58
C LYS A 203 13.87 -6.05 -14.69
N HIS A 204 13.15 -5.02 -15.10
CA HIS A 204 13.07 -3.76 -14.36
C HIS A 204 11.67 -3.60 -13.78
N PRO A 205 11.52 -2.97 -12.61
CA PRO A 205 10.21 -2.78 -12.00
C PRO A 205 9.24 -2.00 -12.89
N LEU A 206 7.95 -2.34 -12.80
CA LEU A 206 6.85 -1.45 -13.16
C LEU A 206 6.52 -0.60 -11.94
N GLN A 207 6.14 0.66 -12.12
CA GLN A 207 5.89 1.56 -11.02
C GLN A 207 4.61 2.36 -11.21
N ALA A 208 3.81 2.50 -10.14
CA ALA A 208 2.70 3.44 -10.09
C ALA A 208 2.86 4.44 -8.94
N TYR A 209 2.39 5.66 -9.18
CA TYR A 209 2.28 6.71 -8.19
C TYR A 209 0.84 7.14 -8.01
N PHE A 210 0.38 7.14 -6.76
CA PHE A 210 -0.96 7.58 -6.39
C PHE A 210 -0.87 8.84 -5.52
N ARG A 211 -1.56 9.89 -5.97
CA ARG A 211 -1.59 11.18 -5.28
C ARG A 211 -3.02 11.60 -5.00
N ILE A 212 -3.34 11.85 -3.73
CA ILE A 212 -4.54 12.57 -3.33
C ILE A 212 -4.20 14.05 -3.32
N ASN A 213 -5.00 14.89 -4.00
CA ASN A 213 -4.76 16.33 -4.06
C ASN A 213 -5.96 17.16 -3.57
N ALA A 214 -7.14 16.57 -3.43
CA ALA A 214 -8.37 17.26 -3.02
C ALA A 214 -8.73 17.04 -1.54
N GLU A 215 -9.29 18.07 -0.89
CA GLU A 215 -9.84 17.95 0.48
C GLU A 215 -11.18 17.18 0.49
N ASN A 216 -11.50 16.53 1.64
CA ASN A 216 -12.72 15.72 1.82
C ASN A 216 -12.89 14.65 0.73
N PHE A 217 -11.80 14.19 0.17
CA PHE A 217 -11.79 13.22 -0.92
C PHE A 217 -11.40 11.83 -0.44
N GLY A 218 -12.05 10.81 -1.02
CA GLY A 218 -11.68 9.42 -0.86
C GLY A 218 -11.03 8.88 -2.13
N GLN A 219 -9.85 8.27 -2.02
CA GLN A 219 -9.18 7.58 -3.11
C GLN A 219 -9.40 6.07 -2.99
N PHE A 220 -9.85 5.43 -4.08
CA PHE A 220 -10.36 4.06 -4.08
C PHE A 220 -9.75 3.26 -5.24
N GLU A 221 -8.44 3.02 -5.21
CA GLU A 221 -7.78 2.25 -6.24
C GLU A 221 -8.09 0.76 -6.12
N ARG A 222 -8.18 0.09 -7.27
CA ARG A 222 -8.26 -1.36 -7.34
C ARG A 222 -7.25 -1.88 -8.35
N THR A 223 -6.17 -2.47 -7.84
CA THR A 223 -5.06 -3.01 -8.62
C THR A 223 -5.24 -4.52 -8.79
N LEU A 224 -5.08 -5.00 -10.02
CA LEU A 224 -5.10 -6.41 -10.38
C LEU A 224 -3.81 -6.76 -11.14
N ILE A 225 -3.00 -7.65 -10.58
CA ILE A 225 -1.75 -8.12 -11.18
C ILE A 225 -1.83 -9.62 -11.40
N ILE A 226 -1.59 -10.05 -12.63
CA ILE A 226 -1.59 -11.45 -13.03
C ILE A 226 -0.23 -11.76 -13.65
N CYS A 227 0.52 -12.65 -13.03
CA CYS A 227 1.70 -13.27 -13.60
C CYS A 227 1.37 -14.69 -14.04
N ASP A 228 1.44 -14.93 -15.36
CA ASP A 228 1.13 -16.24 -15.94
C ASP A 228 2.28 -17.23 -15.70
N GLU A 229 2.15 -18.47 -16.12
CA GLU A 229 3.06 -19.57 -15.76
C GLU A 229 4.54 -19.24 -16.00
N GLY A 230 5.36 -19.39 -14.96
CA GLY A 230 6.81 -19.17 -15.01
C GLY A 230 7.25 -17.73 -15.24
N SER A 231 6.33 -16.75 -15.20
CA SER A 231 6.65 -15.33 -15.36
C SER A 231 7.17 -14.69 -14.06
N GLU A 232 7.85 -13.55 -14.17
CA GLU A 232 8.41 -12.82 -13.03
C GLU A 232 8.16 -11.32 -13.16
N LEU A 233 7.71 -10.68 -12.07
CA LEU A 233 7.45 -9.25 -12.00
C LEU A 233 7.83 -8.66 -10.64
N THR A 234 8.50 -7.50 -10.68
CA THR A 234 8.55 -6.57 -9.56
C THR A 234 7.67 -5.36 -9.88
N TYR A 235 6.71 -5.08 -9.00
CA TYR A 235 5.87 -3.89 -9.09
C TYR A 235 6.08 -3.01 -7.87
N MET A 236 6.11 -1.70 -8.09
CA MET A 236 6.38 -0.70 -7.07
C MET A 236 5.24 0.31 -7.02
N GLU A 237 4.84 0.69 -5.81
CA GLU A 237 3.78 1.64 -5.58
C GLU A 237 4.21 2.70 -4.58
N GLY A 238 4.05 3.96 -4.95
CA GLY A 238 4.22 5.10 -4.06
C GLY A 238 2.88 5.82 -3.86
N CYS A 239 2.53 6.09 -2.59
CA CYS A 239 1.29 6.79 -2.26
C CYS A 239 1.58 7.98 -1.36
N THR A 240 1.03 9.15 -1.71
CA THR A 240 1.21 10.38 -0.91
C THR A 240 -0.06 11.23 -0.88
N ALA A 241 -0.22 12.01 0.18
CA ALA A 241 -1.22 13.07 0.28
C ALA A 241 -0.64 14.30 0.99
N PRO A 242 -1.02 15.54 0.60
CA PRO A 242 -0.71 16.72 1.37
C PRO A 242 -1.47 16.73 2.69
N LYS A 243 -1.07 17.61 3.60
CA LYS A 243 -1.75 17.82 4.87
C LYS A 243 -2.95 18.73 4.67
N PHE A 244 -4.14 18.17 4.80
CA PHE A 244 -5.40 18.90 4.81
C PHE A 244 -5.93 19.09 6.24
N ASN A 245 -6.88 20.02 6.43
CA ASN A 245 -7.54 20.23 7.72
C ASN A 245 -8.69 19.24 7.97
N THR A 246 -9.09 18.49 6.97
CA THR A 246 -10.20 17.54 7.00
C THR A 246 -9.72 16.10 6.89
N ALA A 247 -10.53 15.17 7.40
CA ALA A 247 -10.26 13.75 7.27
C ALA A 247 -10.32 13.30 5.81
N THR A 248 -9.30 12.56 5.37
CA THR A 248 -9.19 12.00 4.02
C THR A 248 -9.17 10.48 4.12
N LEU A 249 -9.85 9.80 3.19
CA LEU A 249 -9.96 8.36 3.18
C LEU A 249 -9.21 7.76 1.99
N HIS A 250 -8.27 6.89 2.28
CA HIS A 250 -7.67 5.99 1.29
C HIS A 250 -8.15 4.57 1.53
N SER A 251 -8.81 3.95 0.56
CA SER A 251 -9.27 2.57 0.66
C SER A 251 -8.97 1.83 -0.63
N ALA A 252 -7.82 1.17 -0.67
CA ALA A 252 -7.36 0.42 -1.83
C ALA A 252 -7.61 -1.09 -1.69
N VAL A 253 -7.76 -1.75 -2.83
CA VAL A 253 -7.78 -3.21 -2.94
C VAL A 253 -6.73 -3.65 -3.95
N VAL A 254 -5.87 -4.60 -3.54
CA VAL A 254 -4.82 -5.17 -4.40
C VAL A 254 -4.96 -6.67 -4.47
N GLU A 255 -5.18 -7.17 -5.68
CA GLU A 255 -5.32 -8.59 -5.99
C GLU A 255 -4.12 -9.06 -6.84
N LEU A 256 -3.34 -10.01 -6.32
CA LEU A 256 -2.22 -10.63 -7.05
C LEU A 256 -2.57 -12.09 -7.38
N VAL A 257 -2.25 -12.50 -8.60
CA VAL A 257 -2.41 -13.88 -9.07
C VAL A 257 -1.08 -14.33 -9.65
N ALA A 258 -0.39 -15.21 -8.94
CA ALA A 258 0.80 -15.88 -9.43
C ALA A 258 0.45 -17.31 -9.84
N LEU A 259 0.40 -17.56 -11.17
CA LEU A 259 0.14 -18.90 -11.71
C LEU A 259 1.36 -19.81 -11.53
N LYS A 260 1.31 -21.03 -12.01
CA LYS A 260 2.35 -22.05 -11.77
C LYS A 260 3.75 -21.54 -12.05
N GLY A 261 4.63 -21.61 -11.04
CA GLY A 261 6.04 -21.19 -11.13
C GLY A 261 6.26 -19.68 -11.28
N ALA A 262 5.20 -18.86 -11.24
CA ALA A 262 5.31 -17.41 -11.37
C ALA A 262 5.79 -16.75 -10.07
N LYS A 263 6.44 -15.58 -10.19
CA LYS A 263 6.91 -14.81 -9.05
C LYS A 263 6.45 -13.37 -9.14
N ILE A 264 5.82 -12.89 -8.08
CA ILE A 264 5.40 -11.49 -7.94
C ILE A 264 6.04 -10.90 -6.69
N GLN A 265 6.79 -9.84 -6.86
CA GLN A 265 7.23 -8.97 -5.77
C GLN A 265 6.49 -7.64 -5.86
N TYR A 266 5.75 -7.30 -4.82
CA TYR A 266 5.02 -6.05 -4.71
C TYR A 266 5.63 -5.20 -3.60
N ILE A 267 6.14 -4.03 -3.96
CA ILE A 267 6.80 -3.09 -3.05
C ILE A 267 5.92 -1.86 -2.92
N THR A 268 5.66 -1.40 -1.70
CA THR A 268 4.94 -0.16 -1.46
C THR A 268 5.61 0.70 -0.40
N VAL A 269 5.72 1.99 -0.70
CA VAL A 269 6.10 3.03 0.26
C VAL A 269 4.94 4.00 0.36
N GLN A 270 4.33 4.06 1.54
CA GLN A 270 3.22 4.96 1.81
C GLN A 270 3.65 6.01 2.82
N ASN A 271 3.55 7.27 2.41
CA ASN A 271 3.82 8.44 3.24
C ASN A 271 2.58 9.34 3.24
N TRP A 272 1.73 9.12 4.23
CA TRP A 272 0.46 9.82 4.37
C TRP A 272 0.53 10.93 5.43
N SER A 273 -0.18 12.01 5.20
CA SER A 273 -0.37 13.03 6.24
C SER A 273 -1.25 12.50 7.40
N ALA A 274 -1.09 13.10 8.59
CA ALA A 274 -1.69 12.62 9.84
C ALA A 274 -3.23 12.69 9.91
N ASN A 275 -3.92 13.20 8.89
CA ASN A 275 -5.38 13.25 8.78
C ASN A 275 -5.96 12.12 7.90
N VAL A 276 -5.12 11.26 7.31
CA VAL A 276 -5.54 10.20 6.39
C VAL A 276 -5.93 8.93 7.15
N PHE A 277 -7.09 8.36 6.81
CA PHE A 277 -7.47 6.99 7.15
C PHE A 277 -7.07 6.08 5.98
N ASN A 278 -6.10 5.21 6.22
CA ASN A 278 -5.50 4.33 5.20
C ASN A 278 -5.97 2.89 5.43
N LEU A 279 -7.05 2.50 4.74
CA LEU A 279 -7.79 1.25 4.96
C LEU A 279 -7.66 0.32 3.76
N VAL A 280 -6.58 -0.45 3.70
CA VAL A 280 -6.15 -1.21 2.51
C VAL A 280 -6.35 -2.71 2.70
N THR A 281 -6.87 -3.38 1.67
CA THR A 281 -6.96 -4.84 1.61
C THR A 281 -6.06 -5.37 0.50
N LYS A 282 -5.05 -6.16 0.86
CA LYS A 282 -4.08 -6.76 -0.08
C LYS A 282 -4.11 -8.28 0.04
N ARG A 283 -4.21 -9.00 -1.08
CA ARG A 283 -4.12 -10.46 -1.09
C ARG A 283 -3.52 -10.99 -2.38
N GLY A 284 -2.59 -11.94 -2.21
CA GLY A 284 -2.02 -12.73 -3.30
C GLY A 284 -2.52 -14.16 -3.28
N LEU A 285 -2.69 -14.73 -4.46
CA LEU A 285 -2.96 -16.13 -4.69
C LEU A 285 -1.73 -16.75 -5.35
N ALA A 286 -1.07 -17.71 -4.68
CA ALA A 286 0.08 -18.43 -5.20
C ALA A 286 -0.30 -19.85 -5.58
N HIS A 287 -0.15 -20.19 -6.87
CA HIS A 287 -0.36 -21.54 -7.41
C HIS A 287 0.90 -22.41 -7.21
N GLU A 288 0.92 -23.60 -7.84
CA GLU A 288 2.03 -24.56 -7.70
C GLU A 288 3.38 -23.93 -8.04
N ASP A 289 4.38 -24.09 -7.15
CA ASP A 289 5.73 -23.54 -7.25
C ASP A 289 5.79 -22.00 -7.39
N ALA A 290 4.69 -21.30 -7.21
CA ALA A 290 4.63 -19.85 -7.34
C ALA A 290 5.03 -19.13 -6.04
N GLU A 291 5.46 -17.88 -6.18
CA GLU A 291 5.87 -17.02 -5.08
C GLU A 291 5.18 -15.66 -5.12
N VAL A 292 4.64 -15.24 -3.98
CA VAL A 292 4.15 -13.87 -3.78
C VAL A 292 4.88 -13.25 -2.60
N LYS A 293 5.56 -12.15 -2.85
CA LYS A 293 6.31 -11.37 -1.87
C LYS A 293 5.76 -9.96 -1.76
N TRP A 294 5.40 -9.56 -0.55
CA TRP A 294 5.03 -8.21 -0.20
C TRP A 294 6.15 -7.52 0.57
N ILE A 295 6.51 -6.30 0.17
CA ILE A 295 7.42 -5.43 0.90
C ILE A 295 6.68 -4.12 1.16
N ASP A 296 6.33 -3.86 2.41
CA ASP A 296 5.46 -2.77 2.81
C ASP A 296 6.20 -1.80 3.74
N CYS A 297 6.15 -0.50 3.42
CA CYS A 297 6.53 0.55 4.33
C CYS A 297 5.37 1.51 4.56
N ASN A 298 5.03 1.74 5.83
CA ASN A 298 3.89 2.55 6.25
C ASN A 298 4.36 3.65 7.20
N ILE A 299 4.23 4.90 6.75
CA ILE A 299 4.58 6.11 7.50
C ILE A 299 3.39 7.07 7.43
N GLY A 300 3.17 7.81 8.51
CA GLY A 300 2.09 8.79 8.58
C GLY A 300 0.73 8.15 8.81
N SER A 301 -0.32 8.80 8.32
CA SER A 301 -1.75 8.53 8.53
C SER A 301 -2.21 8.57 10.00
N ARG A 302 -3.44 9.00 10.21
CA ARG A 302 -4.11 8.90 11.52
C ARG A 302 -4.32 7.45 11.93
N LEU A 303 -4.77 6.64 10.99
CA LEU A 303 -4.96 5.21 11.17
C LEU A 303 -4.63 4.48 9.87
N THR A 304 -3.68 3.57 9.92
CA THR A 304 -3.48 2.55 8.89
C THR A 304 -4.10 1.22 9.34
N MET A 305 -4.91 0.60 8.48
CA MET A 305 -5.31 -0.80 8.61
C MET A 305 -4.90 -1.55 7.34
N LYS A 306 -3.82 -2.31 7.40
CA LYS A 306 -3.27 -3.01 6.24
C LYS A 306 -2.63 -4.34 6.62
N TYR A 307 -3.19 -5.43 6.09
CA TYR A 307 -2.78 -6.80 6.40
C TYR A 307 -2.57 -7.57 5.09
N PRO A 308 -1.44 -7.38 4.37
CA PRO A 308 -1.16 -8.14 3.17
C PRO A 308 -1.20 -9.64 3.46
N GLY A 309 -1.83 -10.38 2.57
CA GLY A 309 -2.02 -11.80 2.74
C GLY A 309 -1.58 -12.61 1.52
N VAL A 310 -1.24 -13.89 1.75
CA VAL A 310 -0.99 -14.85 0.68
C VAL A 310 -1.79 -16.13 0.96
N VAL A 311 -2.58 -16.54 -0.02
CA VAL A 311 -3.21 -17.87 -0.05
C VAL A 311 -2.36 -18.77 -0.94
N MET A 312 -1.64 -19.70 -0.33
CA MET A 312 -0.77 -20.66 -1.02
C MET A 312 -1.59 -21.86 -1.46
N LYS A 313 -2.21 -21.74 -2.65
CA LYS A 313 -3.17 -22.68 -3.20
C LYS A 313 -2.54 -23.90 -3.87
N GLY A 314 -1.33 -23.76 -4.37
CA GLY A 314 -0.62 -24.83 -5.07
C GLY A 314 0.50 -25.42 -4.21
N ARG A 315 0.86 -26.69 -4.51
CA ARG A 315 1.96 -27.39 -3.84
C ARG A 315 3.27 -26.59 -4.00
N ARG A 316 4.09 -26.52 -2.94
CA ARG A 316 5.36 -25.79 -2.86
C ARG A 316 5.25 -24.26 -3.10
N ALA A 317 4.04 -23.71 -3.09
CA ALA A 317 3.88 -22.27 -3.17
C ALA A 317 4.51 -21.55 -1.96
N ARG A 318 4.95 -20.33 -2.18
CA ARG A 318 5.63 -19.51 -1.18
C ARG A 318 4.94 -18.17 -0.99
N GLY A 319 4.84 -17.75 0.27
CA GLY A 319 4.34 -16.43 0.65
C GLY A 319 5.33 -15.71 1.55
N GLU A 320 5.66 -14.45 1.24
CA GLU A 320 6.52 -13.63 2.09
C GLU A 320 5.90 -12.26 2.34
N VAL A 321 6.00 -11.77 3.58
CA VAL A 321 5.67 -10.39 3.95
C VAL A 321 6.82 -9.80 4.74
N LEU A 322 7.38 -8.71 4.21
CA LEU A 322 8.34 -7.86 4.91
C LEU A 322 7.67 -6.51 5.15
N SER A 323 7.55 -6.07 6.40
CA SER A 323 6.86 -4.82 6.70
C SER A 323 7.61 -3.92 7.67
N ILE A 324 7.56 -2.60 7.41
CA ILE A 324 8.01 -1.55 8.32
C ILE A 324 6.81 -0.67 8.59
N ALA A 325 6.55 -0.38 9.86
CA ALA A 325 5.51 0.55 10.30
C ALA A 325 6.10 1.57 11.27
N LEU A 326 5.89 2.86 11.00
CA LEU A 326 6.33 3.94 11.87
C LEU A 326 5.12 4.77 12.30
N ALA A 327 4.90 4.90 13.61
CA ALA A 327 3.81 5.65 14.21
C ALA A 327 4.34 6.77 15.10
N SER A 328 3.99 8.01 14.79
CA SER A 328 4.26 9.22 15.59
C SER A 328 3.02 9.67 16.37
N ASP A 329 3.09 10.81 17.04
CA ASP A 329 1.98 11.37 17.82
C ASP A 329 0.67 11.45 17.02
N GLY A 330 -0.40 10.93 17.62
CA GLY A 330 -1.74 10.91 17.00
C GLY A 330 -1.92 9.89 15.87
N GLN A 331 -0.93 9.02 15.64
CA GLN A 331 -0.94 8.00 14.61
C GLN A 331 -1.09 6.60 15.19
N HIS A 332 -1.85 5.75 14.49
CA HIS A 332 -1.99 4.35 14.80
C HIS A 332 -1.73 3.49 13.56
N GLN A 333 -0.62 2.75 13.55
CA GLN A 333 -0.29 1.79 12.51
C GLN A 333 -0.79 0.40 12.93
N ASP A 334 -1.99 0.01 12.52
CA ASP A 334 -2.55 -1.34 12.72
C ASP A 334 -2.25 -2.18 11.47
N THR A 335 -1.09 -2.82 11.47
CA THR A 335 -0.53 -3.55 10.34
C THR A 335 -0.35 -5.04 10.68
N GLY A 336 0.09 -5.83 9.72
CA GLY A 336 0.35 -7.25 9.97
C GLY A 336 0.39 -8.07 8.70
N ALA A 337 0.18 -9.38 8.81
CA ALA A 337 0.24 -10.29 7.68
C ALA A 337 -0.73 -11.47 7.84
N LYS A 338 -1.18 -12.04 6.71
CA LYS A 338 -2.07 -13.21 6.71
C LYS A 338 -1.53 -14.28 5.78
N MET A 339 -1.14 -15.43 6.33
CA MET A 339 -0.66 -16.58 5.57
C MET A 339 -1.63 -17.74 5.69
N VAL A 340 -2.19 -18.15 4.56
CA VAL A 340 -3.13 -19.27 4.48
C VAL A 340 -2.50 -20.38 3.62
N HIS A 341 -2.14 -21.47 4.24
CA HIS A 341 -1.68 -22.66 3.54
C HIS A 341 -2.88 -23.46 3.08
N ALA A 342 -2.96 -23.74 1.79
CA ALA A 342 -4.07 -24.46 1.16
C ALA A 342 -3.60 -25.67 0.31
N ALA A 343 -2.28 -25.96 0.33
CA ALA A 343 -1.66 -27.10 -0.32
C ALA A 343 -0.43 -27.58 0.48
N ASP A 344 0.02 -28.79 0.19
CA ASP A 344 1.18 -29.39 0.84
C ASP A 344 2.50 -28.69 0.47
N GLU A 345 3.50 -28.82 1.33
CA GLU A 345 4.87 -28.36 1.12
C GLU A 345 4.98 -26.83 0.93
N THR A 346 3.97 -26.08 1.33
CA THR A 346 3.96 -24.63 1.22
C THR A 346 4.81 -23.98 2.32
N THR A 347 5.42 -22.85 2.01
CA THR A 347 6.29 -22.12 2.94
C THR A 347 5.87 -20.66 3.04
N SER A 348 5.79 -20.14 4.25
CA SER A 348 5.57 -18.70 4.48
C SER A 348 6.59 -18.09 5.42
N ASN A 349 6.93 -16.83 5.16
CA ASN A 349 7.84 -16.04 5.98
C ASN A 349 7.24 -14.66 6.24
N ILE A 350 7.23 -14.22 7.50
CA ILE A 350 6.74 -12.90 7.91
C ILE A 350 7.83 -12.25 8.75
N ILE A 351 8.28 -11.06 8.32
CA ILE A 351 9.18 -10.22 9.11
C ILE A 351 8.53 -8.84 9.21
N SER A 352 8.17 -8.45 10.43
CA SER A 352 7.51 -7.18 10.71
C SER A 352 8.30 -6.37 11.72
N LYS A 353 8.71 -5.17 11.33
CA LYS A 353 9.39 -4.22 12.22
C LYS A 353 8.53 -2.99 12.42
N SER A 354 8.27 -2.64 13.66
CA SER A 354 7.48 -1.47 14.01
C SER A 354 8.24 -0.50 14.91
N ILE A 355 8.01 0.78 14.73
CA ILE A 355 8.63 1.86 15.48
C ILE A 355 7.51 2.77 15.99
N SER A 356 7.50 3.03 17.30
CA SER A 356 6.56 3.95 17.92
C SER A 356 7.30 5.10 18.60
N ILE A 357 6.88 6.34 18.28
CA ILE A 357 7.50 7.58 18.70
C ILE A 357 6.48 8.44 19.43
N GLY A 358 6.90 9.17 20.47
CA GLY A 358 6.01 10.03 21.25
C GLY A 358 4.86 9.23 21.87
N LYS A 359 3.64 9.52 21.45
CA LYS A 359 2.40 8.76 21.81
C LYS A 359 1.91 7.88 20.67
N GLY A 360 2.73 7.63 19.67
CA GLY A 360 2.40 6.78 18.54
C GLY A 360 2.08 5.35 18.97
N ARG A 361 1.22 4.69 18.22
CA ARG A 361 0.82 3.31 18.46
C ARG A 361 1.07 2.44 17.24
N ALA A 362 1.82 1.37 17.41
CA ALA A 362 1.97 0.33 16.40
C ALA A 362 1.29 -0.95 16.86
N THR A 363 0.48 -1.53 16.01
CA THR A 363 -0.19 -2.83 16.27
C THR A 363 0.19 -3.80 15.17
N TYR A 364 0.67 -4.98 15.55
CA TYR A 364 0.85 -6.11 14.65
C TYR A 364 -0.28 -7.11 14.79
N ARG A 365 -0.93 -7.50 13.66
CA ARG A 365 -1.92 -8.59 13.62
C ARG A 365 -1.48 -9.65 12.62
N GLY A 366 -1.06 -10.81 13.14
CA GLY A 366 -0.65 -11.93 12.33
C GLY A 366 -1.70 -13.03 12.26
N LEU A 367 -1.93 -13.58 11.06
CA LEU A 367 -2.72 -14.79 10.87
C LEU A 367 -1.86 -15.83 10.12
N VAL A 368 -1.67 -16.99 10.74
CA VAL A 368 -1.09 -18.18 10.08
C VAL A 368 -2.10 -19.33 10.24
N HIS A 369 -2.55 -19.85 9.10
CA HIS A 369 -3.52 -20.94 9.09
C HIS A 369 -3.02 -22.14 8.27
N ILE A 370 -2.83 -23.31 8.93
CA ILE A 370 -2.45 -24.58 8.32
C ILE A 370 -3.53 -25.62 8.66
N PRO A 371 -4.39 -26.03 7.70
CA PRO A 371 -5.42 -27.04 7.90
C PRO A 371 -4.86 -28.43 8.25
N LYS A 372 -5.71 -29.26 8.86
CA LYS A 372 -5.35 -30.59 9.37
C LYS A 372 -4.84 -31.58 8.29
N HIS A 373 -5.33 -31.46 7.08
CA HIS A 373 -5.02 -32.40 5.99
C HIS A 373 -3.70 -32.12 5.29
N LEU A 374 -3.07 -30.97 5.56
CA LEU A 374 -1.83 -30.55 4.90
C LEU A 374 -0.59 -31.06 5.64
N LYS A 375 0.47 -31.34 4.86
CA LYS A 375 1.75 -31.87 5.33
C LYS A 375 2.93 -31.05 4.83
N ASN A 376 4.00 -31.07 5.62
CA ASN A 376 5.28 -30.44 5.30
C ASN A 376 5.19 -28.92 5.03
N CYS A 377 4.17 -28.27 5.60
CA CYS A 377 4.07 -26.81 5.55
C CYS A 377 5.01 -26.18 6.59
N LYS A 378 5.60 -25.03 6.22
CA LYS A 378 6.53 -24.30 7.10
C LYS A 378 6.11 -22.84 7.21
N ASN A 379 6.19 -22.29 8.40
CA ASN A 379 6.05 -20.86 8.64
C ASN A 379 7.16 -20.37 9.58
N ASN A 380 7.72 -19.22 9.25
CA ASN A 380 8.52 -18.41 10.16
C ASN A 380 7.85 -17.05 10.30
N THR A 381 7.72 -16.55 11.54
CA THR A 381 7.17 -15.23 11.85
C THR A 381 8.07 -14.55 12.88
N GLU A 382 8.57 -13.38 12.52
CA GLU A 382 9.38 -12.51 13.36
C GLU A 382 8.71 -11.13 13.45
N CYS A 383 8.44 -10.67 14.67
CA CYS A 383 7.76 -9.40 14.93
C CYS A 383 8.56 -8.59 15.95
N ASP A 384 9.27 -7.58 15.48
CA ASP A 384 10.08 -6.73 16.33
C ASP A 384 9.45 -5.34 16.46
N ALA A 385 9.43 -4.82 17.67
CA ALA A 385 8.95 -3.48 17.96
C ALA A 385 10.01 -2.66 18.70
N LEU A 386 10.23 -1.44 18.26
CA LEU A 386 11.11 -0.47 18.89
C LEU A 386 10.29 0.70 19.44
N LEU A 387 10.38 0.92 20.75
CA LEU A 387 9.76 2.05 21.44
C LEU A 387 10.81 3.13 21.65
N ILE A 388 10.54 4.35 21.19
CA ILE A 388 11.47 5.47 21.32
C ILE A 388 11.26 6.22 22.64
N ASN A 389 10.02 6.44 23.03
CA ASN A 389 9.67 7.23 24.21
C ASN A 389 8.83 6.40 25.20
N ALA A 390 8.77 6.83 26.46
CA ALA A 390 8.01 6.16 27.52
C ALA A 390 6.50 6.07 27.26
N ASN A 391 5.95 7.00 26.47
CA ASN A 391 4.54 7.04 26.10
C ASN A 391 4.22 6.30 24.80
N SER A 392 5.22 5.78 24.11
CA SER A 392 5.07 4.98 22.89
C SER A 392 4.41 3.65 23.21
N ARG A 393 3.59 3.14 22.27
CA ARG A 393 2.85 1.90 22.48
C ARG A 393 3.00 0.94 21.32
N THR A 394 3.15 -0.35 21.66
CA THR A 394 3.03 -1.45 20.71
C THR A 394 2.07 -2.52 21.23
N ASP A 395 1.33 -3.15 20.33
CA ASP A 395 0.44 -4.27 20.63
C ASP A 395 0.68 -5.38 19.59
N THR A 396 0.64 -6.65 20.02
CA THR A 396 0.83 -7.80 19.12
C THR A 396 -0.34 -8.79 19.31
N TYR A 397 -1.03 -9.11 18.21
CA TYR A 397 -2.17 -10.04 18.19
C TYR A 397 -1.91 -11.18 17.20
N PRO A 398 -1.17 -12.24 17.59
CA PRO A 398 -0.96 -13.39 16.74
C PRO A 398 -2.17 -14.32 16.77
N ALA A 399 -2.61 -14.77 15.59
CA ALA A 399 -3.62 -15.80 15.42
C ALA A 399 -3.02 -16.96 14.61
N ILE A 400 -2.54 -18.00 15.33
CA ILE A 400 -1.85 -19.14 14.72
C ILE A 400 -2.71 -20.37 14.90
N THR A 401 -3.14 -20.95 13.79
CA THR A 401 -3.85 -22.23 13.78
C THR A 401 -3.08 -23.23 12.95
N VAL A 402 -2.47 -24.21 13.62
CA VAL A 402 -1.74 -25.32 12.99
C VAL A 402 -2.42 -26.60 13.40
N ARG A 403 -2.93 -27.34 12.42
CA ARG A 403 -3.58 -28.64 12.64
C ARG A 403 -2.90 -29.69 11.77
N GLY A 404 -2.76 -30.91 12.28
CA GLY A 404 -2.08 -32.00 11.56
C GLY A 404 -0.62 -32.20 12.06
N THR A 405 0.07 -33.16 11.47
CA THR A 405 1.44 -33.58 11.82
C THR A 405 2.41 -33.28 10.67
N GLY A 406 3.69 -33.07 11.00
CA GLY A 406 4.75 -32.84 10.01
C GLY A 406 4.81 -31.38 9.49
N ASN A 407 4.07 -30.47 10.13
CA ASN A 407 4.17 -29.03 9.85
C ASN A 407 5.08 -28.36 10.89
N ALA A 408 5.84 -27.34 10.48
CA ALA A 408 6.73 -26.58 11.33
C ALA A 408 6.33 -25.10 11.35
N VAL A 409 6.10 -24.56 12.54
CA VAL A 409 5.79 -23.13 12.72
C VAL A 409 6.67 -22.56 13.80
N GLN A 410 7.35 -21.46 13.48
CA GLN A 410 8.13 -20.66 14.40
C GLN A 410 7.50 -19.27 14.48
N HIS A 411 7.38 -18.76 15.71
CA HIS A 411 6.92 -17.38 15.94
C HIS A 411 7.77 -16.77 17.05
N GLU A 412 8.40 -15.64 16.73
CA GLU A 412 9.17 -14.84 17.66
C GLU A 412 8.62 -13.43 17.67
N ALA A 413 8.54 -12.84 18.86
CA ALA A 413 8.15 -11.43 19.01
C ALA A 413 9.07 -10.78 20.04
N SER A 414 9.68 -9.66 19.67
CA SER A 414 10.51 -8.88 20.56
C SER A 414 10.00 -7.44 20.68
N VAL A 415 10.14 -6.85 21.86
CA VAL A 415 9.88 -5.44 22.11
C VAL A 415 11.09 -4.86 22.81
N SER A 416 11.69 -3.84 22.20
CA SER A 416 12.83 -3.12 22.71
C SER A 416 12.50 -1.64 22.91
N GLN A 417 13.14 -1.03 23.89
CA GLN A 417 13.15 0.44 24.04
C GLN A 417 14.57 0.95 23.78
N VAL A 418 14.68 2.10 23.14
CA VAL A 418 15.98 2.76 22.96
C VAL A 418 16.55 3.08 24.33
N SER A 419 17.74 2.58 24.63
CA SER A 419 18.39 2.75 25.92
C SER A 419 18.90 4.20 26.08
N ALA A 420 18.51 4.85 27.19
CA ALA A 420 19.03 6.17 27.54
C ALA A 420 20.58 6.17 27.67
N GLU A 421 21.17 5.06 28.11
CA GLU A 421 22.61 4.89 28.21
C GLU A 421 23.28 4.85 26.83
N GLN A 422 22.67 4.17 25.86
CA GLN A 422 23.16 4.15 24.47
C GLN A 422 23.08 5.54 23.83
N ILE A 423 21.98 6.25 24.03
CA ILE A 423 21.83 7.63 23.56
C ILE A 423 22.89 8.52 24.20
N PHE A 424 23.05 8.46 25.53
CA PHE A 424 24.07 9.22 26.25
C PHE A 424 25.48 8.90 25.73
N TYR A 425 25.81 7.64 25.51
CA TYR A 425 27.11 7.25 24.96
C TYR A 425 27.38 7.84 23.58
N MET A 426 26.36 7.87 22.70
CA MET A 426 26.46 8.48 21.37
C MET A 426 26.60 10.01 21.46
N GLN A 427 25.89 10.65 22.39
CA GLN A 427 26.01 12.10 22.65
C GLN A 427 27.42 12.46 23.13
N GLN A 428 28.06 11.66 23.98
CA GLN A 428 29.44 11.86 24.39
C GLN A 428 30.45 11.80 23.23
N ARG A 429 30.03 11.22 22.09
CA ARG A 429 30.82 11.17 20.86
C ARG A 429 30.45 12.26 19.84
N GLY A 430 29.67 13.26 20.25
CA GLY A 430 29.34 14.43 19.49
C GLY A 430 28.07 14.36 18.64
N LEU A 431 27.28 13.31 18.80
CA LEU A 431 25.95 13.23 18.15
C LEU A 431 24.94 14.03 18.98
N THR A 432 24.00 14.68 18.30
CA THR A 432 22.79 15.18 18.96
C THR A 432 21.89 14.03 19.37
N GLU A 433 20.95 14.26 20.29
CA GLU A 433 19.98 13.23 20.69
C GLU A 433 19.18 12.70 19.47
N ALA A 434 18.70 13.62 18.61
CA ALA A 434 17.99 13.26 17.39
C ALA A 434 18.82 12.37 16.44
N GLN A 435 20.10 12.69 16.27
CA GLN A 435 21.03 11.90 15.47
C GLN A 435 21.26 10.51 16.08
N ALA A 436 21.39 10.41 17.40
CA ALA A 436 21.59 9.16 18.10
C ALA A 436 20.34 8.24 17.98
N VAL A 437 19.14 8.80 18.15
CA VAL A 437 17.87 8.08 17.96
C VAL A 437 17.73 7.64 16.50
N SER A 438 17.95 8.54 15.53
CA SER A 438 17.90 8.23 14.11
C SER A 438 18.86 7.10 13.71
N LEU A 439 20.07 7.10 14.23
CA LEU A 439 21.06 6.04 14.00
C LEU A 439 20.58 4.68 14.54
N SER A 440 19.97 4.68 15.74
CA SER A 440 19.42 3.47 16.36
C SER A 440 18.25 2.90 15.54
N VAL A 441 17.34 3.76 15.08
CA VAL A 441 16.21 3.39 14.23
C VAL A 441 16.68 2.87 12.88
N ASN A 442 17.61 3.56 12.23
CA ASN A 442 18.17 3.11 10.95
C ASN A 442 18.87 1.75 11.08
N GLY A 443 19.57 1.50 12.18
CA GLY A 443 20.14 0.19 12.50
C GLY A 443 19.08 -0.90 12.62
N PHE A 444 17.99 -0.61 13.34
CA PHE A 444 16.88 -1.55 13.57
C PHE A 444 16.18 -2.00 12.27
N VAL A 445 16.00 -1.09 11.30
CA VAL A 445 15.30 -1.41 10.03
C VAL A 445 16.22 -1.78 8.88
N ASN A 446 17.54 -1.67 9.04
CA ASN A 446 18.52 -1.76 7.94
C ASN A 446 18.40 -3.02 7.08
N ASP A 447 18.16 -4.18 7.71
CA ASP A 447 18.06 -5.46 6.99
C ASP A 447 16.83 -5.52 6.06
N LEU A 448 15.71 -4.88 6.47
CA LEU A 448 14.55 -4.75 5.62
C LEU A 448 14.77 -3.69 4.53
N VAL A 449 15.36 -2.55 4.89
CA VAL A 449 15.60 -1.46 3.93
C VAL A 449 16.48 -1.92 2.77
N ARG A 450 17.41 -2.84 2.99
CA ARG A 450 18.24 -3.44 1.93
C ARG A 450 17.45 -4.29 0.91
N GLN A 451 16.22 -4.68 1.23
CA GLN A 451 15.35 -5.43 0.31
C GLN A 451 14.65 -4.51 -0.71
N PHE A 452 14.64 -3.20 -0.46
CA PHE A 452 14.11 -2.21 -1.39
C PHE A 452 15.14 -1.91 -2.48
N PRO A 453 14.71 -1.55 -3.70
CA PRO A 453 15.60 -0.93 -4.68
C PRO A 453 16.29 0.30 -4.09
N MET A 454 17.51 0.59 -4.59
CA MET A 454 18.39 1.62 -3.98
C MET A 454 17.70 2.98 -3.84
N GLU A 455 16.94 3.38 -4.84
CA GLU A 455 16.21 4.65 -4.89
C GLU A 455 15.19 4.76 -3.75
N TYR A 456 14.40 3.70 -3.54
CA TYR A 456 13.43 3.62 -2.46
C TYR A 456 14.08 3.48 -1.08
N SER A 457 15.23 2.82 -1.00
CA SER A 457 15.99 2.70 0.25
C SER A 457 16.47 4.08 0.74
N VAL A 458 16.90 4.94 -0.18
CA VAL A 458 17.32 6.32 0.12
C VAL A 458 16.13 7.15 0.58
N GLU A 459 15.02 7.09 -0.17
CA GLU A 459 13.78 7.81 0.17
C GLU A 459 13.23 7.37 1.53
N LEU A 460 13.17 6.06 1.78
CA LEU A 460 12.69 5.52 3.05
C LEU A 460 13.54 5.98 4.24
N LYS A 461 14.87 5.97 4.11
CA LYS A 461 15.77 6.49 5.16
C LYS A 461 15.52 7.97 5.43
N ARG A 462 15.38 8.76 4.37
CA ARG A 462 15.06 10.18 4.47
C ARG A 462 13.72 10.42 5.18
N LEU A 463 12.68 9.66 4.85
CA LEU A 463 11.37 9.77 5.52
C LEU A 463 11.46 9.41 7.01
N ILE A 464 12.19 8.37 7.36
CA ILE A 464 12.43 7.98 8.76
C ILE A 464 13.17 9.10 9.51
N GLU A 465 14.20 9.70 8.91
CA GLU A 465 14.95 10.80 9.52
C GLU A 465 14.06 12.02 9.79
N LEU A 466 13.20 12.39 8.84
CA LEU A 466 12.25 13.51 9.01
C LEU A 466 11.25 13.27 10.16
N GLU A 467 10.73 12.07 10.30
CA GLU A 467 9.83 11.72 11.40
C GLU A 467 10.56 11.72 12.75
N MET A 468 11.84 11.32 12.76
CA MET A 468 12.67 11.37 13.97
C MET A 468 12.94 12.80 14.46
N GLU A 469 13.19 13.75 13.56
CA GLU A 469 13.43 15.15 13.93
C GLU A 469 12.21 15.84 14.55
N GLY A 470 11.01 15.49 14.11
CA GLY A 470 9.76 15.99 14.69
C GLY A 470 9.43 15.45 16.08
N SER A 471 10.18 14.44 16.55
CA SER A 471 9.90 13.72 17.80
C SER A 471 10.78 14.12 19.00
N VAL A 472 11.84 14.92 18.76
CA VAL A 472 12.75 15.40 19.79
C VAL A 472 12.48 16.89 20.00
N GLY A 473 11.55 17.20 20.91
CA GLY A 473 11.16 18.56 21.30
C GLY A 473 10.51 18.55 22.66
#